data_3c1588e94ee588c0260f0d86fdddf5e5
#
_entry.id   3c1588e94ee588c0260f0d86fdddf5e5
#
_cell.length_a   1.000
_cell.length_b   1.000
_cell.length_c   1.000
_cell.angle_alpha   90.00
_cell.angle_beta   90.00
_cell.angle_gamma   90.00
#
_symmetry.space_group_name_H-M   'P 1'
#
loop_
_entity.id
_entity.type
_entity.pdbx_description
1 polymer ?
#
loop_
_entity_poly.entity_id
_entity_poly.type
_entity_poly.pdbx_seq_one_letter_code
_entity_poly.pdbx_strand_id
1 'polypeptide(L)'
;MLLFTVGYGYWPPARRISAMIDVLRAANVKVLVDTRHSPCASQPYSTGIYGPRAWHLQAGGTGIESELRNAGIEYRWLMELGNPQKNDPRMTVLRAQLESADLRWPVNRGLLLLKELFLSNSCLVALMCACAQADRCHRTLVAEAAAQRFPELHIDVRHLPSADFSEATR
;
A
#
# COMPACT_ATOMS: atom_id res chain seq x y z
N MET A 1 7.10 -15.93 5.11
CA MET A 1 7.39 -14.49 4.82
C MET A 1 6.28 -13.64 5.38
N LEU A 2 6.56 -12.44 5.94
CA LEU A 2 5.51 -11.52 6.40
C LEU A 2 5.25 -10.45 5.33
N LEU A 3 3.96 -10.21 5.03
CA LEU A 3 3.48 -9.10 4.22
C LEU A 3 2.51 -8.27 5.07
N PHE A 4 2.88 -7.04 5.35
CA PHE A 4 2.00 -6.13 6.05
C PHE A 4 1.08 -5.37 5.11
N THR A 5 -0.06 -4.91 5.62
CA THR A 5 -0.88 -3.91 4.95
C THR A 5 -1.17 -2.74 5.90
N VAL A 6 -1.20 -1.54 5.39
CA VAL A 6 -1.47 -0.33 6.16
C VAL A 6 -2.41 0.61 5.42
N GLY A 7 -3.32 1.25 6.15
CA GLY A 7 -4.23 2.26 5.59
C GLY A 7 -4.12 3.57 6.34
N TYR A 8 -3.58 4.60 5.71
CA TYR A 8 -3.35 5.88 6.39
C TYR A 8 -4.63 6.61 6.81
N GLY A 9 -5.79 6.24 6.26
CA GLY A 9 -7.09 6.77 6.69
C GLY A 9 -7.50 6.36 8.11
N TYR A 10 -6.79 5.41 8.72
CA TYR A 10 -6.98 5.01 10.11
C TYR A 10 -6.73 6.18 11.09
N TRP A 11 -5.76 7.04 10.77
CA TRP A 11 -5.38 8.16 11.65
C TRP A 11 -6.02 9.48 11.22
N PRO A 12 -6.22 10.42 12.17
CA PRO A 12 -6.67 11.76 11.86
C PRO A 12 -5.67 12.48 10.93
N PRO A 13 -6.12 13.40 10.09
CA PRO A 13 -5.30 14.03 9.05
C PRO A 13 -3.95 14.57 9.53
N ALA A 14 -3.92 15.23 10.69
CA ALA A 14 -2.70 15.83 11.23
C ALA A 14 -1.63 14.82 11.65
N ARG A 15 -2.00 13.55 11.90
CA ARG A 15 -1.09 12.50 12.38
C ARG A 15 -0.85 11.38 11.37
N ARG A 16 -1.47 11.42 10.19
CA ARG A 16 -1.44 10.31 9.23
C ARG A 16 -0.03 9.85 8.87
N ILE A 17 0.84 10.80 8.54
CA ILE A 17 2.19 10.46 8.07
C ILE A 17 3.03 9.96 9.23
N SER A 18 3.12 10.73 10.31
CA SER A 18 3.95 10.36 11.46
C SER A 18 3.51 9.02 12.08
N ALA A 19 2.22 8.87 12.37
CA ALA A 19 1.70 7.65 12.97
C ALA A 19 1.86 6.41 12.06
N MET A 20 1.69 6.57 10.74
CA MET A 20 1.96 5.49 9.78
C MET A 20 3.45 5.10 9.80
N ILE A 21 4.36 6.08 9.79
CA ILE A 21 5.79 5.83 9.86
C ILE A 21 6.16 5.13 11.17
N ASP A 22 5.62 5.58 12.29
CA ASP A 22 5.87 4.97 13.60
C ASP A 22 5.48 3.49 13.61
N VAL A 23 4.29 3.16 13.10
CA VAL A 23 3.80 1.78 13.02
C VAL A 23 4.65 0.92 12.06
N LEU A 24 5.05 1.48 10.91
CA LEU A 24 5.92 0.78 9.96
C LEU A 24 7.30 0.48 10.56
N ARG A 25 7.86 1.44 11.31
CA ARG A 25 9.14 1.26 12.02
C ARG A 25 9.03 0.23 13.13
N ALA A 26 7.96 0.29 13.94
CA ALA A 26 7.69 -0.70 14.98
C ALA A 26 7.57 -2.13 14.41
N ALA A 27 6.97 -2.26 13.22
CA ALA A 27 6.88 -3.53 12.49
C ALA A 27 8.16 -3.88 11.71
N ASN A 28 9.22 -3.08 11.83
CA ASN A 28 10.49 -3.24 11.09
C ASN A 28 10.34 -3.30 9.56
N VAL A 29 9.31 -2.65 9.02
CA VAL A 29 9.08 -2.54 7.58
C VAL A 29 10.18 -1.70 6.95
N LYS A 30 10.73 -2.17 5.83
CA LYS A 30 11.80 -1.49 5.07
C LYS A 30 11.34 -1.00 3.71
N VAL A 31 10.29 -1.59 3.17
CA VAL A 31 9.72 -1.19 1.88
C VAL A 31 8.22 -0.97 2.01
N LEU A 32 7.75 0.22 1.65
CA LEU A 32 6.34 0.55 1.55
C LEU A 32 5.93 0.58 0.08
N VAL A 33 5.04 -0.31 -0.30
CA VAL A 33 4.45 -0.36 -1.64
C VAL A 33 3.12 0.38 -1.63
N ASP A 34 3.06 1.49 -2.34
CA ASP A 34 1.83 2.25 -2.54
C ASP A 34 1.00 1.60 -3.65
N THR A 35 -0.14 1.06 -3.27
CA THR A 35 -1.07 0.38 -4.20
C THR A 35 -2.16 1.31 -4.73
N ARG A 36 -2.09 2.60 -4.49
CA ARG A 36 -3.09 3.53 -5.01
C ARG A 36 -2.92 3.72 -6.51
N HIS A 37 -4.01 3.65 -7.24
CA HIS A 37 -4.01 3.94 -8.68
C HIS A 37 -3.54 5.37 -8.98
N SER A 38 -3.88 6.30 -8.10
CA SER A 38 -3.38 7.68 -8.12
C SER A 38 -3.03 8.09 -6.70
N PRO A 39 -1.75 8.37 -6.39
CA PRO A 39 -1.32 8.81 -5.06
C PRO A 39 -1.74 10.24 -4.73
N CYS A 40 -2.38 10.94 -5.69
CA CYS A 40 -2.94 12.28 -5.52
C CYS A 40 -4.45 12.21 -5.34
N ALA A 41 -5.07 13.30 -4.82
CA ALA A 41 -6.53 13.43 -4.87
C ALA A 41 -7.01 13.39 -6.33
N SER A 42 -8.15 12.75 -6.55
CA SER A 42 -8.72 12.62 -7.90
C SER A 42 -9.34 13.91 -8.45
N GLN A 43 -9.47 14.95 -7.63
CA GLN A 43 -9.98 16.25 -8.02
C GLN A 43 -8.89 17.30 -7.83
N PRO A 44 -8.69 18.18 -8.82
CA PRO A 44 -7.80 19.33 -8.64
C PRO A 44 -8.41 20.30 -7.61
N TYR A 45 -7.57 20.85 -6.77
CA TYR A 45 -7.96 22.04 -6.01
C TYR A 45 -8.11 23.23 -6.95
N SER A 46 -8.73 24.31 -6.44
CA SER A 46 -8.88 25.58 -7.17
C SER A 46 -7.55 26.14 -7.70
N THR A 47 -6.44 25.72 -7.12
CA THR A 47 -5.07 26.08 -7.50
C THR A 47 -4.48 25.18 -8.60
N GLY A 48 -5.21 24.19 -9.11
CA GLY A 48 -4.70 23.17 -10.05
C GLY A 48 -3.79 22.13 -9.44
N ILE A 49 -3.62 22.08 -8.12
CA ILE A 49 -2.80 21.11 -7.40
C ILE A 49 -3.69 19.95 -6.94
N TYR A 50 -3.24 18.71 -7.18
CA TYR A 50 -3.95 17.50 -6.77
C TYR A 50 -3.55 17.09 -5.36
N GLY A 51 -4.54 17.01 -4.46
CA GLY A 51 -4.41 16.45 -3.10
C GLY A 51 -3.42 17.20 -2.19
N PRO A 52 -3.30 16.80 -0.93
CA PRO A 52 -2.29 17.34 -0.03
C PRO A 52 -0.89 17.01 -0.54
N ARG A 53 -0.01 17.99 -0.57
CA ARG A 53 1.39 17.80 -1.05
C ARG A 53 2.13 16.67 -0.35
N ALA A 54 1.84 16.46 0.92
CA ALA A 54 2.42 15.38 1.72
C ALA A 54 2.18 13.95 1.14
N TRP A 55 1.18 13.80 0.30
CA TRP A 55 0.81 12.52 -0.33
C TRP A 55 1.13 12.46 -1.81
N HIS A 56 1.72 13.51 -2.36
CA HIS A 56 2.18 13.53 -3.73
C HIS A 56 3.51 12.79 -3.87
N LEU A 57 3.66 12.10 -4.99
CA LEU A 57 4.97 11.75 -5.52
C LEU A 57 5.58 13.03 -6.09
N GLN A 58 6.61 13.53 -5.48
CA GLN A 58 7.38 14.64 -6.05
C GLN A 58 8.86 14.26 -6.14
N ALA A 59 9.35 14.19 -7.35
CA ALA A 59 10.78 14.28 -7.60
C ALA A 59 11.25 15.63 -7.04
N GLY A 60 12.05 15.63 -5.98
CA GLY A 60 12.57 16.87 -5.41
C GLY A 60 12.30 17.11 -3.92
N GLY A 61 11.81 16.10 -3.20
CA GLY A 61 11.96 16.09 -1.76
C GLY A 61 10.80 16.57 -0.92
N THR A 62 9.62 16.75 -1.49
CA THR A 62 8.39 17.00 -0.71
C THR A 62 7.35 15.96 -1.04
N GLY A 63 6.74 15.33 -0.04
CA GLY A 63 5.75 14.28 -0.21
C GLY A 63 6.07 13.06 0.64
N ILE A 64 5.21 12.06 0.59
CA ILE A 64 5.34 10.86 1.43
C ILE A 64 6.66 10.10 1.19
N GLU A 65 7.15 10.11 -0.04
CA GLU A 65 8.42 9.47 -0.38
C GLU A 65 9.59 10.04 0.42
N SER A 66 9.65 11.38 0.55
CA SER A 66 10.70 12.05 1.32
C SER A 66 10.64 11.69 2.80
N GLU A 67 9.44 11.72 3.40
CA GLU A 67 9.24 11.39 4.81
C GLU A 67 9.62 9.92 5.11
N LEU A 68 9.25 8.99 4.23
CA LEU A 68 9.61 7.58 4.35
C LEU A 68 11.13 7.38 4.21
N ARG A 69 11.76 8.05 3.25
CA ARG A 69 13.22 7.99 3.04
C ARG A 69 13.96 8.48 4.29
N ASN A 70 13.50 9.58 4.90
CA ASN A 70 14.07 10.10 6.15
C ASN A 70 13.89 9.11 7.31
N ALA A 71 12.85 8.29 7.26
CA ALA A 71 12.60 7.22 8.23
C ALA A 71 13.35 5.90 7.94
N GLY A 72 14.14 5.84 6.85
CA GLY A 72 14.84 4.64 6.40
C GLY A 72 13.93 3.58 5.77
N ILE A 73 12.80 4.01 5.21
CA ILE A 73 11.82 3.17 4.53
C ILE A 73 11.82 3.50 3.04
N GLU A 74 12.09 2.52 2.21
CA GLU A 74 12.01 2.67 0.77
C GLU A 74 10.56 2.78 0.32
N TYR A 75 10.26 3.73 -0.56
CA TYR A 75 8.94 3.88 -1.16
C TYR A 75 8.92 3.36 -2.59
N ARG A 76 7.93 2.52 -2.89
CA ARG A 76 7.64 2.01 -4.24
C ARG A 76 6.18 2.27 -4.59
N TRP A 77 5.94 2.87 -5.74
CA TRP A 77 4.59 3.01 -6.27
C TRP A 77 4.35 1.96 -7.36
N LEU A 78 3.46 1.01 -7.06
CA LEU A 78 3.00 0.00 -8.01
C LEU A 78 1.54 0.28 -8.36
N MET A 79 1.33 1.18 -9.32
CA MET A 79 -0.02 1.57 -9.76
C MET A 79 -0.80 0.39 -10.35
N GLU A 80 -0.11 -0.62 -10.84
CA GLU A 80 -0.67 -1.87 -11.35
C GLU A 80 -1.51 -2.58 -10.29
N LEU A 81 -1.16 -2.47 -9.02
CA LEU A 81 -1.90 -3.04 -7.89
C LEU A 81 -3.13 -2.22 -7.50
N GLY A 82 -3.38 -1.10 -8.16
CA GLY A 82 -4.50 -0.21 -7.87
C GLY A 82 -5.85 -0.79 -8.28
N ASN A 83 -6.91 -0.39 -7.54
CA ASN A 83 -8.28 -0.73 -7.95
C ASN A 83 -8.68 0.06 -9.21
N PRO A 84 -8.97 -0.59 -10.34
CA PRO A 84 -9.32 0.09 -11.59
C PRO A 84 -10.69 0.79 -11.53
N GLN A 85 -11.56 0.37 -10.61
CA GLN A 85 -12.91 0.94 -10.46
C GLN A 85 -13.13 1.53 -9.08
N LYS A 86 -12.93 2.83 -8.98
CA LYS A 86 -13.02 3.57 -7.72
C LYS A 86 -14.41 3.52 -7.06
N ASN A 87 -15.47 3.41 -7.86
CA ASN A 87 -16.86 3.47 -7.40
C ASN A 87 -17.49 2.07 -7.24
N ASP A 88 -16.70 1.00 -7.29
CA ASP A 88 -17.16 -0.36 -7.03
C ASP A 88 -16.75 -0.81 -5.62
N PRO A 89 -17.64 -0.71 -4.62
CA PRO A 89 -17.31 -1.10 -3.25
C PRO A 89 -17.10 -2.62 -3.09
N ARG A 90 -17.57 -3.42 -4.04
CA ARG A 90 -17.38 -4.88 -4.04
C ARG A 90 -16.09 -5.29 -4.76
N MET A 91 -15.45 -4.34 -5.45
CA MET A 91 -14.23 -4.58 -6.22
C MET A 91 -14.36 -5.75 -7.22
N THR A 92 -15.54 -5.84 -7.86
CA THR A 92 -15.89 -6.98 -8.73
C THR A 92 -14.95 -7.14 -9.90
N VAL A 93 -14.57 -6.03 -10.54
CA VAL A 93 -13.61 -6.06 -11.65
C VAL A 93 -12.22 -6.48 -11.19
N LEU A 94 -11.74 -5.94 -10.06
CA LEU A 94 -10.45 -6.31 -9.52
C LEU A 94 -10.41 -7.80 -9.15
N ARG A 95 -11.47 -8.33 -8.52
CA ARG A 95 -11.58 -9.76 -8.19
C ARG A 95 -11.51 -10.62 -9.44
N ALA A 96 -12.31 -10.32 -10.46
CA ALA A 96 -12.31 -11.07 -11.72
C ALA A 96 -10.94 -11.05 -12.41
N GLN A 97 -10.24 -9.91 -12.37
CA GLN A 97 -8.89 -9.80 -12.91
C GLN A 97 -7.88 -10.66 -12.13
N LEU A 98 -7.95 -10.67 -10.81
CA LEU A 98 -7.10 -11.51 -9.97
C LEU A 98 -7.37 -12.99 -10.18
N GLU A 99 -8.64 -13.40 -10.26
CA GLU A 99 -9.06 -14.78 -10.49
C GLU A 99 -8.59 -15.30 -11.86
N SER A 100 -8.65 -14.47 -12.89
CA SER A 100 -8.25 -14.86 -14.25
C SER A 100 -6.76 -15.17 -14.39
N ALA A 101 -5.92 -14.65 -13.51
CA ALA A 101 -4.47 -14.73 -13.58
C ALA A 101 -3.82 -14.23 -14.89
N ASP A 102 -4.58 -13.60 -15.76
CA ASP A 102 -4.14 -13.16 -17.08
C ASP A 102 -3.25 -11.90 -16.96
N LEU A 103 -2.05 -11.98 -17.50
CA LEU A 103 -1.06 -10.88 -17.46
C LEU A 103 -1.46 -9.66 -18.31
N ARG A 104 -2.50 -9.73 -19.12
CA ARG A 104 -3.09 -8.54 -19.76
C ARG A 104 -3.62 -7.55 -18.71
N TRP A 105 -4.07 -8.05 -17.57
CA TRP A 105 -4.55 -7.21 -16.49
C TRP A 105 -3.40 -6.64 -15.65
N PRO A 106 -3.38 -5.32 -15.43
CA PRO A 106 -2.32 -4.67 -14.67
C PRO A 106 -2.03 -5.32 -13.32
N VAL A 107 -3.07 -5.65 -12.55
CA VAL A 107 -2.93 -6.22 -11.21
C VAL A 107 -2.11 -7.52 -11.21
N ASN A 108 -2.24 -8.35 -12.22
CA ASN A 108 -1.49 -9.62 -12.30
C ASN A 108 0.00 -9.37 -12.62
N ARG A 109 0.31 -8.34 -13.42
CA ARG A 109 1.70 -7.87 -13.59
C ARG A 109 2.26 -7.27 -12.31
N GLY A 110 1.44 -6.48 -11.61
CA GLY A 110 1.79 -5.91 -10.31
C GLY A 110 2.12 -6.97 -9.26
N LEU A 111 1.41 -8.10 -9.26
CA LEU A 111 1.74 -9.24 -8.39
C LEU A 111 3.11 -9.84 -8.72
N LEU A 112 3.50 -9.92 -9.99
CA LEU A 112 4.85 -10.37 -10.36
C LEU A 112 5.92 -9.39 -9.88
N LEU A 113 5.71 -8.08 -10.05
CA LEU A 113 6.62 -7.06 -9.52
C LEU A 113 6.75 -7.14 -8.00
N LEU A 114 5.64 -7.41 -7.31
CA LEU A 114 5.65 -7.64 -5.86
C LEU A 114 6.43 -8.90 -5.49
N LYS A 115 6.28 -9.99 -6.26
CA LYS A 115 7.08 -11.22 -6.08
C LYS A 115 8.58 -10.93 -6.25
N GLU A 116 8.96 -10.21 -7.28
CA GLU A 116 10.36 -9.81 -7.51
C GLU A 116 10.91 -9.00 -6.32
N LEU A 117 10.10 -8.11 -5.76
CA LEU A 117 10.45 -7.37 -4.56
C LEU A 117 10.72 -8.29 -3.37
N PHE A 118 9.92 -9.32 -3.18
CA PHE A 118 10.14 -10.30 -2.12
C PHE A 118 11.41 -11.13 -2.30
N LEU A 119 11.71 -11.48 -3.54
CA LEU A 119 12.89 -12.31 -3.87
C LEU A 119 14.20 -11.49 -3.82
N SER A 120 14.15 -10.22 -4.21
CA SER A 120 15.32 -9.35 -4.25
C SER A 120 15.69 -8.75 -2.89
N ASN A 121 14.75 -8.71 -1.95
CA ASN A 121 14.94 -8.07 -0.66
C ASN A 121 14.57 -9.04 0.47
N SER A 122 15.52 -9.32 1.36
CA SER A 122 15.27 -10.07 2.62
C SER A 122 14.54 -9.21 3.66
N CYS A 123 13.82 -8.17 3.25
CA CYS A 123 13.21 -7.19 4.14
C CYS A 123 11.68 -7.30 4.20
N LEU A 124 11.11 -6.76 5.26
CA LEU A 124 9.67 -6.72 5.45
C LEU A 124 9.02 -5.64 4.58
N VAL A 125 7.95 -6.02 3.92
CA VAL A 125 7.20 -5.20 2.96
C VAL A 125 5.81 -4.90 3.52
N ALA A 126 5.32 -3.68 3.30
CA ALA A 126 3.94 -3.30 3.57
C ALA A 126 3.24 -2.75 2.32
N LEU A 127 2.01 -3.16 2.07
CA LEU A 127 1.13 -2.56 1.07
C LEU A 127 0.34 -1.41 1.68
N MET A 128 0.32 -0.25 1.04
CA MET A 128 -0.38 0.94 1.54
C MET A 128 -1.56 1.33 0.64
N CYS A 129 -2.65 1.75 1.28
CA CYS A 129 -3.78 2.42 0.64
C CYS A 129 -4.33 3.56 1.52
N ALA A 130 -5.23 4.36 0.96
CA ALA A 130 -5.93 5.42 1.68
C ALA A 130 -7.00 4.91 2.67
N CYS A 131 -7.58 3.74 2.45
CA CYS A 131 -8.69 3.21 3.24
C CYS A 131 -8.28 2.95 4.70
N ALA A 132 -9.14 3.31 5.66
CA ALA A 132 -8.92 2.99 7.07
C ALA A 132 -9.04 1.47 7.31
N GLN A 133 -10.16 0.89 6.87
CA GLN A 133 -10.50 -0.50 7.12
C GLN A 133 -9.82 -1.43 6.12
N ALA A 134 -9.22 -2.52 6.61
CA ALA A 134 -8.54 -3.49 5.79
C ALA A 134 -9.52 -4.35 4.98
N ASP A 135 -10.58 -4.84 5.62
CA ASP A 135 -11.60 -5.73 5.06
C ASP A 135 -12.35 -5.15 3.85
N ARG A 136 -12.37 -3.82 3.72
CA ARG A 136 -13.04 -3.10 2.64
C ARG A 136 -12.07 -2.44 1.67
N CYS A 137 -10.83 -2.91 1.62
CA CYS A 137 -9.80 -2.27 0.84
C CYS A 137 -9.13 -3.24 -0.14
N HIS A 138 -8.87 -2.74 -1.34
CA HIS A 138 -8.19 -3.52 -2.38
C HIS A 138 -6.79 -4.00 -1.98
N ARG A 139 -6.08 -3.30 -1.06
CA ARG A 139 -4.78 -3.76 -0.56
C ARG A 139 -4.84 -5.15 0.07
N THR A 140 -5.95 -5.48 0.73
CA THR A 140 -6.17 -6.79 1.32
C THR A 140 -6.37 -7.86 0.26
N LEU A 141 -7.22 -7.59 -0.75
CA LEU A 141 -7.40 -8.51 -1.88
C LEU A 141 -6.07 -8.78 -2.62
N VAL A 142 -5.27 -7.74 -2.82
CA VAL A 142 -3.95 -7.87 -3.45
C VAL A 142 -3.01 -8.72 -2.59
N ALA A 143 -2.97 -8.48 -1.27
CA ALA A 143 -2.13 -9.24 -0.35
C ALA A 143 -2.54 -10.73 -0.29
N GLU A 144 -3.85 -11.01 -0.19
CA GLU A 144 -4.40 -12.36 -0.21
C GLU A 144 -4.11 -13.06 -1.55
N ALA A 145 -4.30 -12.35 -2.67
CA ALA A 145 -3.99 -12.89 -3.98
C ALA A 145 -2.49 -13.20 -4.15
N ALA A 146 -1.60 -12.39 -3.60
CA ALA A 146 -0.17 -12.68 -3.58
C ALA A 146 0.13 -13.96 -2.79
N ALA A 147 -0.46 -14.12 -1.60
CA ALA A 147 -0.29 -15.31 -0.77
C ALA A 147 -0.81 -16.59 -1.46
N GLN A 148 -1.95 -16.50 -2.14
CA GLN A 148 -2.53 -17.61 -2.89
C GLN A 148 -1.73 -17.94 -4.15
N ARG A 149 -1.24 -16.93 -4.86
CA ARG A 149 -0.54 -17.07 -6.15
C ARG A 149 0.87 -17.60 -6.01
N PHE A 150 1.51 -17.33 -4.87
CA PHE A 150 2.90 -17.66 -4.60
C PHE A 150 3.02 -18.53 -3.32
N PRO A 151 2.43 -19.75 -3.31
CA PRO A 151 2.40 -20.60 -2.12
C PRO A 151 3.82 -20.99 -1.66
N GLU A 152 4.78 -21.02 -2.57
CA GLU A 152 6.19 -21.29 -2.26
C GLU A 152 6.84 -20.23 -1.36
N LEU A 153 6.27 -19.01 -1.30
CA LEU A 153 6.78 -17.93 -0.46
C LEU A 153 6.21 -17.99 0.96
N HIS A 154 5.21 -18.82 1.24
CA HIS A 154 4.56 -18.94 2.55
C HIS A 154 4.23 -17.55 3.14
N ILE A 155 3.48 -16.72 2.39
CA ILE A 155 3.17 -15.34 2.78
C ILE A 155 2.11 -15.34 3.88
N ASP A 156 2.46 -14.81 5.06
CA ASP A 156 1.55 -14.49 6.16
C ASP A 156 1.18 -13.01 6.07
N VAL A 157 -0.12 -12.71 5.91
CA VAL A 157 -0.63 -11.34 5.74
C VAL A 157 -1.08 -10.79 7.08
N ARG A 158 -0.57 -9.60 7.46
CA ARG A 158 -0.95 -8.89 8.69
C ARG A 158 -1.35 -7.45 8.41
N HIS A 159 -2.38 -7.00 9.12
CA HIS A 159 -2.89 -5.63 8.96
C HIS A 159 -2.36 -4.72 10.07
N LEU A 160 -1.86 -3.55 9.70
CA LEU A 160 -1.39 -2.52 10.62
C LEU A 160 -2.39 -1.34 10.71
N PRO A 161 -2.58 -0.73 11.90
CA PRO A 161 -2.08 -1.21 13.19
C PRO A 161 -2.78 -2.52 13.62
N SER A 162 -2.06 -3.39 14.28
CA SER A 162 -2.62 -4.53 14.98
C SER A 162 -2.57 -4.28 16.50
N ALA A 163 -3.25 -5.13 17.28
CA ALA A 163 -3.22 -5.03 18.74
C ALA A 163 -1.78 -5.03 19.29
N ASP A 164 -0.91 -5.82 18.68
CA ASP A 164 0.50 -5.97 19.07
C ASP A 164 1.33 -4.70 18.87
N PHE A 165 0.87 -3.76 18.01
CA PHE A 165 1.57 -2.52 17.69
C PHE A 165 0.83 -1.26 18.17
N SER A 166 -0.35 -1.41 18.80
CA SER A 166 -1.18 -0.28 19.23
C SER A 166 -0.64 0.41 20.48
N GLU A 167 0.17 -0.26 21.30
CA GLU A 167 0.71 0.30 22.55
C GLU A 167 1.88 1.28 22.32
N ALA A 168 2.58 1.19 21.21
CA ALA A 168 3.72 2.07 20.90
C ALA A 168 3.31 3.48 20.40
N THR A 169 2.01 3.74 20.23
CA THR A 169 1.50 4.98 19.60
C THR A 169 0.53 5.79 20.48
N ARG A 170 0.48 5.51 21.78
CA ARG A 170 -0.26 6.34 22.76
C ARG A 170 0.58 7.46 23.35
#